data_75e5a49c403b9d504c6a932924f04c55
#
_entry.id   75e5a49c403b9d504c6a932924f04c55
#
_cell.length_a   1.000
_cell.length_b   1.000
_cell.length_c   1.000
_cell.angle_alpha   90.00
_cell.angle_beta   90.00
_cell.angle_gamma   90.00
#
_symmetry.space_group_name_H-M   'P 1'
#
loop_
_entity.id
_entity.type
_entity.pdbx_description
1 polymer ?
#
loop_
_entity_poly.entity_id
_entity_poly.type
_entity_poly.pdbx_seq_one_letter_code
_entity_poly.pdbx_strand_id
1 'polypeptide(L)'
;MNTDMSRRQFVGLAGSFATVLGLGLVGCGGGAGKGSAAGSTAAKDVKGAAESKKLVVGFDKSYPPYGFVGDDGEYTGFDLDLAKAVADKQGWEVDYEAIDWDAKDTLLNSGAINCIWNGFTMEGREDDYTFSEPYMLNEQVLVVKKDADIKSWDDLAGKTVITQTDSAAQDVLEGDQKDLAATFATLDTIGEYNTAFMQLESGAVDAVACDLSIAQYQLAAKPDAYTQLDEPLSSEHYAVGFKKGDTKSADAVAESLKALYEDGTVKDLCDKYSSYGLSFDNWVLK
;
A
#
# COMPACT_ATOMS: atom_id res chain seq x y z
N MET A 1 -26.71 22.20 42.52
CA MET A 1 -25.83 21.51 43.44
C MET A 1 -24.55 21.26 42.76
N ASN A 2 -23.57 22.14 43.01
CA ASN A 2 -22.19 22.05 42.52
C ASN A 2 -21.44 20.94 43.21
N THR A 3 -20.63 20.20 42.52
CA THR A 3 -19.40 19.63 43.10
C THR A 3 -18.29 19.63 42.04
N ASP A 4 -17.46 20.67 42.14
CA ASP A 4 -16.09 20.70 41.66
C ASP A 4 -15.31 19.53 42.27
N MET A 5 -14.53 18.83 41.41
CA MET A 5 -13.43 17.99 41.91
C MET A 5 -12.10 18.45 41.32
N SER A 6 -11.34 19.01 42.26
CA SER A 6 -10.05 19.63 42.19
C SER A 6 -8.93 18.68 41.74
N ARG A 7 -8.07 19.22 40.87
CA ARG A 7 -6.70 18.71 40.59
C ARG A 7 -5.85 18.85 41.84
N ARG A 8 -5.35 17.74 42.37
CA ARG A 8 -4.08 17.60 43.16
C ARG A 8 -4.10 16.28 43.90
N GLN A 9 -3.20 15.37 43.48
CA GLN A 9 -2.31 14.57 44.38
C GLN A 9 -1.74 13.41 43.59
N PHE A 10 -0.54 13.58 43.09
CA PHE A 10 0.39 12.49 42.84
C PHE A 10 1.70 12.85 43.54
N VAL A 11 1.86 12.30 44.75
CA VAL A 11 3.12 12.29 45.48
C VAL A 11 3.49 10.83 45.76
N GLY A 12 4.55 10.38 45.12
CA GLY A 12 5.69 9.65 45.62
C GLY A 12 5.47 8.29 46.31
N LEU A 13 6.04 7.25 45.72
CA LEU A 13 6.66 6.15 46.52
C LEU A 13 7.95 5.73 45.81
N ALA A 14 9.07 6.15 46.38
CA ALA A 14 10.41 5.61 46.15
C ALA A 14 10.65 4.45 47.14
N GLY A 15 11.23 3.36 46.65
CA GLY A 15 11.63 2.21 47.51
C GLY A 15 12.41 1.24 46.63
N SER A 16 13.59 1.24 46.71
CA SER A 16 14.78 0.75 47.44
C SER A 16 15.44 -0.40 46.68
N PHE A 17 16.62 -0.10 46.18
CA PHE A 17 17.65 -1.04 45.64
C PHE A 17 18.17 -1.95 46.78
N ALA A 18 18.29 -3.24 46.48
CA ALA A 18 19.16 -4.15 47.23
C ALA A 18 20.18 -4.76 46.27
N THR A 19 21.40 -4.26 46.34
CA THR A 19 22.63 -4.82 45.78
C THR A 19 23.05 -6.03 46.59
N VAL A 20 23.30 -7.16 45.94
CA VAL A 20 24.06 -8.28 46.49
C VAL A 20 25.30 -8.46 45.64
N LEU A 21 26.45 -8.05 46.22
CA LEU A 21 27.80 -8.38 45.79
C LEU A 21 28.15 -9.79 46.32
N GLY A 22 28.49 -10.69 45.39
CA GLY A 22 29.07 -12.00 45.72
C GLY A 22 30.38 -12.14 44.93
N LEU A 23 31.51 -11.92 45.60
CA LEU A 23 32.84 -12.29 45.16
C LEU A 23 33.09 -13.79 45.33
N GLY A 24 33.53 -14.47 44.26
CA GLY A 24 34.05 -15.82 44.35
C GLY A 24 35.18 -16.00 43.31
N LEU A 25 36.39 -16.22 43.82
CA LEU A 25 37.66 -16.32 43.15
C LEU A 25 37.96 -17.77 42.68
N VAL A 26 38.54 -17.84 41.48
CA VAL A 26 39.67 -18.70 41.02
C VAL A 26 39.42 -20.22 40.84
N GLY A 27 39.61 -20.65 39.56
CA GLY A 27 39.87 -22.02 39.17
C GLY A 27 40.39 -22.05 37.70
N CYS A 28 41.70 -22.09 37.53
CA CYS A 28 42.35 -22.41 36.24
C CYS A 28 42.09 -23.86 35.83
N GLY A 29 41.65 -24.09 34.59
CA GLY A 29 41.60 -25.40 33.95
C GLY A 29 41.41 -25.25 32.46
N GLY A 30 42.42 -25.51 31.65
CA GLY A 30 42.40 -25.43 30.20
C GLY A 30 41.48 -26.47 29.54
N GLY A 31 40.76 -26.03 28.52
CA GLY A 31 39.90 -26.88 27.67
C GLY A 31 39.48 -26.10 26.45
N ALA A 32 39.84 -26.62 25.28
CA ALA A 32 39.62 -26.05 23.96
C ALA A 32 38.23 -25.45 23.73
N GLY A 33 38.16 -24.18 23.42
CA GLY A 33 36.93 -23.46 23.12
C GLY A 33 36.32 -23.92 21.82
N LYS A 34 35.09 -24.37 21.89
CA LYS A 34 34.15 -24.31 20.76
C LYS A 34 33.55 -22.93 20.75
N GLY A 35 33.91 -22.17 19.70
CA GLY A 35 33.27 -20.88 19.42
C GLY A 35 31.76 -21.07 19.31
N SER A 36 31.04 -20.34 20.15
CA SER A 36 29.61 -20.12 19.93
C SER A 36 29.45 -19.38 18.60
N ALA A 37 29.09 -20.11 17.56
CA ALA A 37 28.54 -19.51 16.38
C ALA A 37 27.29 -18.74 16.80
N ALA A 38 27.34 -17.42 16.65
CA ALA A 38 26.14 -16.61 16.61
C ALA A 38 25.21 -17.23 15.57
N GLY A 39 24.08 -17.70 16.04
CA GLY A 39 23.06 -18.29 15.17
C GLY A 39 22.64 -17.23 14.14
N SER A 40 23.16 -17.38 12.94
CA SER A 40 22.52 -16.85 11.77
C SER A 40 21.13 -17.49 11.77
N THR A 41 20.10 -16.72 12.09
CA THR A 41 18.73 -17.07 11.75
C THR A 41 18.72 -17.12 10.23
N ALA A 42 18.90 -18.32 9.65
CA ALA A 42 18.65 -18.56 8.25
C ALA A 42 17.26 -17.99 7.96
N ALA A 43 17.18 -17.05 7.03
CA ALA A 43 15.91 -16.60 6.48
C ALA A 43 15.15 -17.87 6.12
N LYS A 44 13.97 -18.08 6.73
CA LYS A 44 13.11 -19.17 6.35
C LYS A 44 12.88 -18.98 4.86
N ASP A 45 13.16 -20.03 4.06
CA ASP A 45 12.75 -20.04 2.65
C ASP A 45 11.24 -19.83 2.63
N VAL A 46 10.85 -18.61 2.26
CA VAL A 46 9.44 -18.26 2.17
C VAL A 46 8.92 -18.86 0.89
N LYS A 47 8.01 -19.80 1.05
CA LYS A 47 7.37 -20.44 -0.09
C LYS A 47 6.45 -19.47 -0.78
N GLY A 48 6.58 -19.34 -2.11
CA GLY A 48 5.65 -18.59 -2.94
C GLY A 48 4.22 -19.13 -2.85
N ALA A 49 3.25 -18.37 -3.32
CA ALA A 49 1.83 -18.71 -3.24
C ALA A 49 1.51 -20.05 -3.92
N ALA A 50 2.07 -20.30 -5.10
CA ALA A 50 1.86 -21.55 -5.84
C ALA A 50 2.43 -22.78 -5.12
N GLU A 51 3.54 -22.63 -4.38
CA GLU A 51 4.15 -23.74 -3.63
C GLU A 51 3.41 -23.98 -2.31
N SER A 52 3.03 -22.92 -1.60
CA SER A 52 2.29 -23.00 -0.32
C SER A 52 0.81 -23.33 -0.51
N LYS A 53 0.26 -23.12 -1.72
CA LYS A 53 -1.17 -23.13 -2.05
C LYS A 53 -1.98 -22.15 -1.18
N LYS A 54 -1.40 -21.00 -0.93
CA LYS A 54 -1.99 -19.94 -0.13
C LYS A 54 -1.54 -18.59 -0.64
N LEU A 55 -2.49 -17.68 -0.84
CA LEU A 55 -2.25 -16.24 -1.03
C LEU A 55 -2.29 -15.57 0.34
N VAL A 56 -1.24 -14.85 0.70
CA VAL A 56 -1.22 -13.90 1.80
C VAL A 56 -1.05 -12.52 1.17
N VAL A 57 -2.18 -11.87 0.96
CA VAL A 57 -2.27 -10.63 0.19
C VAL A 57 -1.95 -9.44 1.08
N GLY A 58 -0.84 -8.75 0.80
CA GLY A 58 -0.53 -7.45 1.40
C GLY A 58 -1.26 -6.34 0.66
N PHE A 59 -2.00 -5.50 1.41
CA PHE A 59 -2.78 -4.40 0.85
C PHE A 59 -2.91 -3.23 1.81
N ASP A 60 -3.07 -2.01 1.28
CA ASP A 60 -3.45 -0.82 2.05
C ASP A 60 -4.97 -0.81 2.26
N LYS A 61 -5.41 -0.87 3.53
CA LYS A 61 -6.83 -0.88 3.93
C LYS A 61 -7.56 0.45 3.71
N SER A 62 -6.84 1.48 3.28
CA SER A 62 -7.35 2.83 3.01
C SER A 62 -7.34 3.17 1.51
N TYR A 63 -7.34 2.15 0.62
CA TYR A 63 -7.19 2.28 -0.81
C TYR A 63 -8.41 1.80 -1.63
N PRO A 64 -9.60 2.42 -1.47
CA PRO A 64 -10.75 2.09 -2.30
C PRO A 64 -10.53 2.52 -3.76
N PRO A 65 -11.05 1.77 -4.76
CA PRO A 65 -11.91 0.58 -4.64
C PRO A 65 -11.16 -0.76 -4.55
N TYR A 66 -9.82 -0.79 -4.51
CA TYR A 66 -9.03 -2.01 -4.63
C TYR A 66 -8.91 -2.80 -3.32
N GLY A 67 -8.62 -2.14 -2.19
CA GLY A 67 -8.58 -2.74 -0.87
C GLY A 67 -8.96 -1.72 0.21
N PHE A 68 -9.98 -2.02 1.01
CA PHE A 68 -10.42 -1.09 2.05
C PHE A 68 -11.27 -1.79 3.12
N VAL A 69 -11.61 -1.04 4.18
CA VAL A 69 -12.54 -1.50 5.22
C VAL A 69 -13.96 -1.08 4.81
N GLY A 70 -14.85 -2.05 4.66
CA GLY A 70 -16.26 -1.81 4.34
C GLY A 70 -17.07 -1.25 5.52
N ASP A 71 -18.32 -0.89 5.27
CA ASP A 71 -19.23 -0.36 6.30
C ASP A 71 -19.53 -1.36 7.43
N ASP A 72 -19.35 -2.66 7.16
CA ASP A 72 -19.48 -3.76 8.13
C ASP A 72 -18.23 -3.99 8.98
N GLY A 73 -17.14 -3.27 8.68
CA GLY A 73 -15.85 -3.39 9.34
C GLY A 73 -14.95 -4.50 8.79
N GLU A 74 -15.39 -5.22 7.75
CA GLU A 74 -14.61 -6.27 7.11
C GLU A 74 -13.79 -5.73 5.94
N TYR A 75 -12.73 -6.45 5.57
CA TYR A 75 -11.94 -6.12 4.40
C TYR A 75 -12.70 -6.44 3.11
N THR A 76 -12.72 -5.48 2.20
CA THR A 76 -13.39 -5.58 0.90
C THR A 76 -12.60 -4.81 -0.16
N GLY A 77 -12.92 -5.01 -1.42
CA GLY A 77 -12.29 -4.31 -2.54
C GLY A 77 -12.16 -5.19 -3.77
N PHE A 78 -12.02 -4.55 -4.91
CA PHE A 78 -11.93 -5.22 -6.19
C PHE A 78 -10.78 -6.24 -6.25
N ASP A 79 -9.59 -5.86 -5.80
CA ASP A 79 -8.41 -6.73 -5.81
C ASP A 79 -8.53 -7.86 -4.78
N LEU A 80 -9.15 -7.60 -3.63
CA LEU A 80 -9.39 -8.64 -2.63
C LEU A 80 -10.38 -9.68 -3.13
N ASP A 81 -11.44 -9.25 -3.81
CA ASP A 81 -12.41 -10.15 -4.43
C ASP A 81 -11.79 -10.94 -5.61
N LEU A 82 -10.92 -10.30 -6.41
CA LEU A 82 -10.15 -11.00 -7.45
C LEU A 82 -9.22 -12.04 -6.84
N ALA A 83 -8.48 -11.69 -5.78
CA ALA A 83 -7.61 -12.61 -5.08
C ALA A 83 -8.37 -13.83 -4.54
N LYS A 84 -9.57 -13.61 -3.99
CA LYS A 84 -10.47 -14.69 -3.57
C LYS A 84 -10.88 -15.58 -4.75
N ALA A 85 -11.31 -14.98 -5.86
CA ALA A 85 -11.72 -15.73 -7.04
C ALA A 85 -10.58 -16.55 -7.64
N VAL A 86 -9.36 -15.99 -7.68
CA VAL A 86 -8.15 -16.69 -8.09
C VAL A 86 -7.83 -17.85 -7.15
N ALA A 87 -7.87 -17.62 -5.83
CA ALA A 87 -7.62 -18.66 -4.84
C ALA A 87 -8.62 -19.82 -4.97
N ASP A 88 -9.91 -19.51 -5.14
CA ASP A 88 -10.95 -20.53 -5.35
C ASP A 88 -10.69 -21.35 -6.63
N LYS A 89 -10.30 -20.70 -7.73
CA LYS A 89 -10.00 -21.35 -9.01
C LYS A 89 -8.78 -22.26 -8.93
N GLN A 90 -7.77 -21.87 -8.16
CA GLN A 90 -6.55 -22.63 -7.94
C GLN A 90 -6.68 -23.71 -6.83
N GLY A 91 -7.75 -23.65 -6.03
CA GLY A 91 -7.89 -24.47 -4.82
C GLY A 91 -6.88 -24.09 -3.73
N TRP A 92 -6.58 -22.79 -3.63
CA TRP A 92 -5.70 -22.21 -2.60
C TRP A 92 -6.49 -21.58 -1.48
N GLU A 93 -5.84 -21.40 -0.33
CA GLU A 93 -6.32 -20.52 0.74
C GLU A 93 -5.97 -19.06 0.41
N VAL A 94 -6.73 -18.11 0.96
CA VAL A 94 -6.42 -16.68 0.90
C VAL A 94 -6.54 -16.06 2.28
N ASP A 95 -5.52 -15.30 2.67
CA ASP A 95 -5.52 -14.40 3.85
C ASP A 95 -5.23 -12.99 3.37
N TYR A 96 -5.82 -12.02 4.05
CA TYR A 96 -5.62 -10.59 3.80
C TYR A 96 -4.86 -9.97 4.95
N GLU A 97 -3.71 -9.36 4.64
CA GLU A 97 -2.86 -8.67 5.61
C GLU A 97 -2.85 -7.17 5.28
N ALA A 98 -3.52 -6.39 6.12
CA ALA A 98 -3.49 -4.94 6.00
C ALA A 98 -2.11 -4.43 6.43
N ILE A 99 -1.45 -3.70 5.55
CA ILE A 99 -0.08 -3.22 5.75
C ILE A 99 0.00 -1.69 5.69
N ASP A 100 1.01 -1.12 6.32
CA ASP A 100 1.48 0.22 5.99
C ASP A 100 2.22 0.13 4.64
N TRP A 101 1.90 1.01 3.69
CA TRP A 101 2.36 0.86 2.31
C TRP A 101 3.89 0.90 2.17
N ASP A 102 4.57 1.73 2.95
CA ASP A 102 6.03 1.83 3.01
C ASP A 102 6.73 0.58 3.60
N ALA A 103 5.96 -0.33 4.24
CA ALA A 103 6.48 -1.59 4.76
C ALA A 103 6.39 -2.77 3.77
N LYS A 104 5.76 -2.58 2.58
CA LYS A 104 5.44 -3.66 1.63
C LYS A 104 6.63 -4.55 1.27
N ASP A 105 7.80 -3.94 1.01
CA ASP A 105 9.01 -4.65 0.61
C ASP A 105 9.57 -5.52 1.73
N THR A 106 9.60 -4.97 2.93
CA THR A 106 10.07 -5.69 4.12
C THR A 106 9.18 -6.89 4.41
N LEU A 107 7.86 -6.72 4.30
CA LEU A 107 6.87 -7.78 4.56
C LEU A 107 6.92 -8.86 3.49
N LEU A 108 7.03 -8.49 2.20
CA LEU A 108 7.18 -9.43 1.10
C LEU A 108 8.50 -10.21 1.20
N ASN A 109 9.61 -9.52 1.48
CA ASN A 109 10.93 -10.15 1.58
C ASN A 109 11.05 -11.09 2.78
N SER A 110 10.40 -10.75 3.91
CA SER A 110 10.36 -11.61 5.10
C SER A 110 9.39 -12.77 4.98
N GLY A 111 8.43 -12.68 4.04
CA GLY A 111 7.36 -13.64 3.82
C GLY A 111 6.22 -13.55 4.82
N ALA A 112 6.06 -12.42 5.45
CA ALA A 112 4.84 -12.10 6.17
C ALA A 112 3.64 -12.03 5.22
N ILE A 113 3.89 -11.49 4.00
CA ILE A 113 3.00 -11.58 2.84
C ILE A 113 3.73 -12.32 1.71
N ASN A 114 3.01 -12.89 0.75
CA ASN A 114 3.62 -13.52 -0.41
C ASN A 114 3.20 -12.92 -1.74
N CYS A 115 2.29 -11.96 -1.72
CA CYS A 115 2.01 -11.08 -2.85
C CYS A 115 1.57 -9.69 -2.35
N ILE A 116 1.76 -8.69 -3.21
CA ILE A 116 1.20 -7.35 -3.10
C ILE A 116 0.10 -7.25 -4.15
N TRP A 117 -1.13 -7.01 -3.73
CA TRP A 117 -2.28 -6.92 -4.63
C TRP A 117 -3.21 -5.81 -4.17
N ASN A 118 -3.02 -4.61 -4.70
CA ASN A 118 -3.72 -3.40 -4.26
C ASN A 118 -3.59 -2.26 -5.27
N GLY A 119 -3.96 -2.49 -6.55
CA GLY A 119 -3.67 -1.51 -7.57
C GLY A 119 -2.16 -1.24 -7.64
N PHE A 120 -1.37 -2.30 -7.80
CA PHE A 120 0.07 -2.18 -7.70
C PHE A 120 0.70 -1.95 -9.08
N THR A 121 1.22 -0.74 -9.28
CA THR A 121 1.87 -0.30 -10.52
C THR A 121 3.10 -1.14 -10.81
N MET A 122 3.18 -1.66 -12.03
CA MET A 122 4.27 -2.51 -12.48
C MET A 122 5.46 -1.69 -13.00
N GLU A 123 5.17 -0.64 -13.73
CA GLU A 123 6.19 0.17 -14.42
C GLU A 123 7.20 0.77 -13.43
N GLY A 124 8.48 0.64 -13.78
CA GLY A 124 9.60 1.10 -12.97
C GLY A 124 9.99 0.19 -11.79
N ARG A 125 9.25 -0.91 -11.56
CA ARG A 125 9.46 -1.84 -10.44
C ARG A 125 9.81 -3.26 -10.89
N GLU A 126 10.00 -3.49 -12.19
CA GLU A 126 10.23 -4.82 -12.76
C GLU A 126 11.57 -5.43 -12.32
N ASP A 127 12.53 -4.62 -11.90
CA ASP A 127 13.81 -5.10 -11.39
C ASP A 127 13.71 -5.65 -9.95
N ASP A 128 12.76 -5.18 -9.16
CA ASP A 128 12.61 -5.53 -7.74
C ASP A 128 11.61 -6.65 -7.49
N TYR A 129 10.61 -6.79 -8.37
CA TYR A 129 9.53 -7.76 -8.22
C TYR A 129 9.43 -8.71 -9.41
N THR A 130 8.69 -9.79 -9.21
CA THR A 130 8.13 -10.59 -10.29
C THR A 130 6.64 -10.31 -10.34
N PHE A 131 6.18 -9.80 -11.46
CA PHE A 131 4.77 -9.45 -11.65
C PHE A 131 4.00 -10.54 -12.40
N SER A 132 2.69 -10.64 -12.14
CA SER A 132 1.77 -11.28 -13.08
C SER A 132 1.72 -10.50 -14.41
N GLU A 133 1.06 -11.03 -15.43
CA GLU A 133 0.66 -10.17 -16.55
C GLU A 133 -0.21 -9.03 -16.01
N PRO A 134 -0.08 -7.79 -16.58
CA PRO A 134 -0.88 -6.65 -16.14
C PRO A 134 -2.36 -6.87 -16.42
N TYR A 135 -3.21 -6.44 -15.49
CA TYR A 135 -4.66 -6.68 -15.58
C TYR A 135 -5.50 -5.40 -15.74
N MET A 136 -5.00 -4.24 -15.27
CA MET A 136 -5.77 -3.00 -15.25
C MET A 136 -4.91 -1.82 -15.70
N LEU A 137 -5.46 -0.97 -16.58
CA LEU A 137 -4.87 0.33 -16.92
C LEU A 137 -5.13 1.33 -15.78
N ASN A 138 -4.12 2.14 -15.46
CA ASN A 138 -4.20 3.24 -14.52
C ASN A 138 -3.44 4.48 -15.03
N GLU A 139 -3.63 5.59 -14.38
CA GLU A 139 -2.91 6.85 -14.59
C GLU A 139 -2.54 7.44 -13.23
N GLN A 140 -1.42 8.15 -13.15
CA GLN A 140 -1.15 9.06 -12.05
C GLN A 140 -1.68 10.44 -12.39
N VAL A 141 -2.45 11.04 -11.49
CA VAL A 141 -3.17 12.28 -11.74
C VAL A 141 -3.00 13.28 -10.59
N LEU A 142 -3.35 14.53 -10.86
CA LEU A 142 -3.36 15.61 -9.86
C LEU A 142 -4.79 16.02 -9.56
N VAL A 143 -5.14 16.01 -8.28
CA VAL A 143 -6.44 16.47 -7.77
C VAL A 143 -6.26 17.75 -6.96
N VAL A 144 -7.11 18.73 -7.24
CA VAL A 144 -7.11 20.04 -6.57
C VAL A 144 -8.52 20.37 -6.04
N LYS A 145 -8.63 21.37 -5.19
CA LYS A 145 -9.96 21.88 -4.81
C LYS A 145 -10.64 22.50 -6.02
N LYS A 146 -11.94 22.28 -6.16
CA LYS A 146 -12.75 22.77 -7.29
C LYS A 146 -12.82 24.30 -7.35
N ASP A 147 -12.71 24.96 -6.22
CA ASP A 147 -12.69 26.42 -6.09
C ASP A 147 -11.28 27.03 -6.13
N ALA A 148 -10.24 26.22 -6.27
CA ALA A 148 -8.88 26.71 -6.44
C ALA A 148 -8.66 27.26 -7.86
N ASP A 149 -7.81 28.29 -7.97
CA ASP A 149 -7.38 28.83 -9.26
C ASP A 149 -6.15 28.03 -9.78
N ILE A 150 -6.32 26.71 -9.91
CA ILE A 150 -5.34 25.75 -10.43
C ILE A 150 -6.06 24.91 -11.48
N LYS A 151 -5.63 25.02 -12.75
CA LYS A 151 -6.27 24.36 -13.90
C LYS A 151 -5.31 23.56 -14.77
N SER A 152 -4.01 23.78 -14.56
CA SER A 152 -2.95 23.14 -15.33
C SER A 152 -1.73 22.92 -14.44
N TRP A 153 -0.74 22.17 -14.96
CA TRP A 153 0.53 21.97 -14.28
C TRP A 153 1.28 23.27 -13.98
N ASP A 154 1.18 24.27 -14.88
CA ASP A 154 1.85 25.57 -14.73
C ASP A 154 1.36 26.32 -13.46
N ASP A 155 0.10 26.12 -13.06
CA ASP A 155 -0.49 26.75 -11.88
C ASP A 155 -0.01 26.14 -10.58
N LEU A 156 0.70 25.00 -10.63
CA LEU A 156 1.30 24.33 -9.46
C LEU A 156 2.63 24.95 -9.04
N ALA A 157 3.19 25.90 -9.82
CA ALA A 157 4.41 26.58 -9.46
C ALA A 157 4.24 27.34 -8.12
N GLY A 158 5.11 27.03 -7.15
CA GLY A 158 5.07 27.57 -5.80
C GLY A 158 3.95 27.04 -4.91
N LYS A 159 3.27 25.96 -5.29
CA LYS A 159 2.23 25.26 -4.54
C LYS A 159 2.80 24.10 -3.74
N THR A 160 2.04 23.67 -2.72
CA THR A 160 2.35 22.47 -1.94
C THR A 160 1.57 21.29 -2.52
N VAL A 161 2.31 20.29 -3.02
CA VAL A 161 1.75 19.04 -3.55
C VAL A 161 2.07 17.91 -2.56
N ILE A 162 1.11 17.02 -2.31
CA ILE A 162 1.28 15.86 -1.43
C ILE A 162 0.95 14.57 -2.17
N THR A 163 1.64 13.48 -1.83
CA THR A 163 1.35 12.13 -2.31
C THR A 163 1.55 11.10 -1.21
N GLN A 164 1.21 9.83 -1.46
CA GLN A 164 1.51 8.75 -0.53
C GLN A 164 3.00 8.38 -0.61
N THR A 165 3.61 8.08 0.52
CA THR A 165 5.00 7.61 0.61
C THR A 165 5.15 6.29 -0.14
N ASP A 166 6.23 6.13 -0.93
CA ASP A 166 6.55 4.96 -1.76
C ASP A 166 5.45 4.58 -2.77
N SER A 167 4.62 5.57 -3.20
CA SER A 167 3.63 5.42 -4.25
C SER A 167 4.22 5.60 -5.64
N ALA A 168 3.50 5.15 -6.68
CA ALA A 168 3.87 5.41 -8.06
C ALA A 168 3.85 6.92 -8.39
N ALA A 169 2.93 7.70 -7.79
CA ALA A 169 2.91 9.15 -7.95
C ALA A 169 4.19 9.81 -7.43
N GLN A 170 4.74 9.34 -6.29
CA GLN A 170 6.03 9.82 -5.80
C GLN A 170 7.15 9.47 -6.77
N ASP A 171 7.23 8.22 -7.24
CA ASP A 171 8.25 7.76 -8.18
C ASP A 171 8.24 8.60 -9.46
N VAL A 172 7.06 8.89 -10.01
CA VAL A 172 6.89 9.72 -11.22
C VAL A 172 7.33 11.16 -10.97
N LEU A 173 6.96 11.76 -9.84
CA LEU A 173 7.32 13.16 -9.53
C LEU A 173 8.80 13.32 -9.17
N GLU A 174 9.45 12.30 -8.62
CA GLU A 174 10.89 12.30 -8.35
C GLU A 174 11.72 11.87 -9.58
N GLY A 175 11.08 11.20 -10.55
CA GLY A 175 11.68 10.67 -11.78
C GLY A 175 11.33 11.46 -13.03
N ASP A 176 10.38 10.97 -13.83
CA ASP A 176 10.04 11.48 -15.15
C ASP A 176 9.44 12.91 -15.11
N GLN A 177 8.71 13.25 -14.04
CA GLN A 177 8.11 14.56 -13.82
C GLN A 177 8.90 15.43 -12.81
N LYS A 178 10.19 15.15 -12.59
CA LYS A 178 11.03 15.90 -11.65
C LYS A 178 11.15 17.40 -11.98
N ASP A 179 11.08 17.76 -13.27
CA ASP A 179 11.16 19.17 -13.71
C ASP A 179 9.86 19.90 -13.31
N LEU A 180 8.70 19.25 -13.37
CA LEU A 180 7.45 19.76 -12.84
C LEU A 180 7.53 19.87 -11.31
N ALA A 181 7.95 18.82 -10.63
CA ALA A 181 8.06 18.79 -9.17
C ALA A 181 9.02 19.87 -8.63
N ALA A 182 10.08 20.21 -9.39
CA ALA A 182 11.00 21.29 -9.04
C ALA A 182 10.36 22.69 -9.07
N THR A 183 9.19 22.86 -9.67
CA THR A 183 8.43 24.12 -9.66
C THR A 183 7.59 24.28 -8.39
N PHE A 184 7.30 23.20 -7.67
CA PHE A 184 6.50 23.21 -6.44
C PHE A 184 7.23 23.97 -5.31
N ALA A 185 6.47 24.54 -4.36
CA ALA A 185 7.07 25.02 -3.13
C ALA A 185 7.58 23.84 -2.28
N THR A 186 6.76 22.78 -2.19
CA THR A 186 7.11 21.51 -1.54
C THR A 186 6.40 20.34 -2.24
N LEU A 187 7.07 19.20 -2.27
CA LEU A 187 6.48 17.89 -2.51
C LEU A 187 6.52 17.14 -1.17
N ASP A 188 5.37 17.02 -0.53
CA ASP A 188 5.23 16.34 0.76
C ASP A 188 4.77 14.89 0.56
N THR A 189 5.10 14.02 1.51
CA THR A 189 4.62 12.63 1.52
C THR A 189 3.89 12.29 2.79
N ILE A 190 2.96 11.32 2.72
CA ILE A 190 2.14 10.87 3.86
C ILE A 190 1.81 9.38 3.72
N GLY A 191 1.51 8.71 4.83
CA GLY A 191 1.26 7.25 4.82
C GLY A 191 -0.03 6.83 4.10
N GLU A 192 -1.09 7.66 4.08
CA GLU A 192 -2.40 7.28 3.54
C GLU A 192 -3.04 8.41 2.72
N TYR A 193 -3.63 8.10 1.57
CA TYR A 193 -4.33 9.07 0.72
C TYR A 193 -5.52 9.75 1.40
N ASN A 194 -6.27 9.04 2.26
CA ASN A 194 -7.37 9.66 3.00
C ASN A 194 -6.91 10.87 3.82
N THR A 195 -5.72 10.81 4.41
CA THR A 195 -5.13 11.93 5.15
C THR A 195 -4.66 13.03 4.20
N ALA A 196 -4.12 12.70 3.02
CA ALA A 196 -3.76 13.69 2.01
C ALA A 196 -4.99 14.50 1.55
N PHE A 197 -6.12 13.83 1.27
CA PHE A 197 -7.36 14.49 0.89
C PHE A 197 -7.97 15.34 2.01
N MET A 198 -7.84 14.96 3.29
CA MET A 198 -8.21 15.82 4.41
C MET A 198 -7.35 17.09 4.48
N GLN A 199 -6.06 17.00 4.17
CA GLN A 199 -5.17 18.16 4.08
C GLN A 199 -5.55 19.07 2.89
N LEU A 200 -5.88 18.50 1.74
CA LEU A 200 -6.39 19.23 0.59
C LEU A 200 -7.68 19.98 0.92
N GLU A 201 -8.63 19.31 1.57
CA GLU A 201 -9.92 19.90 1.97
C GLU A 201 -9.74 21.08 2.94
N SER A 202 -8.84 20.94 3.91
CA SER A 202 -8.53 22.01 4.87
C SER A 202 -7.71 23.15 4.27
N GLY A 203 -7.12 22.97 3.09
CA GLY A 203 -6.22 23.93 2.45
C GLY A 203 -4.80 23.93 3.04
N ALA A 204 -4.41 22.88 3.75
CA ALA A 204 -3.04 22.69 4.22
C ALA A 204 -2.08 22.36 3.05
N VAL A 205 -2.60 21.73 2.00
CA VAL A 205 -1.93 21.49 0.72
C VAL A 205 -2.79 21.99 -0.43
N ASP A 206 -2.18 22.22 -1.59
CA ASP A 206 -2.85 22.76 -2.78
C ASP A 206 -3.30 21.67 -3.76
N ALA A 207 -2.57 20.55 -3.81
CA ALA A 207 -2.88 19.42 -4.70
C ALA A 207 -2.49 18.09 -4.07
N VAL A 208 -3.18 17.02 -4.50
CA VAL A 208 -2.82 15.61 -4.22
C VAL A 208 -2.46 14.95 -5.54
N ALA A 209 -1.26 14.36 -5.61
CA ALA A 209 -0.88 13.46 -6.69
C ALA A 209 -1.24 12.03 -6.28
N CYS A 210 -2.03 11.33 -7.08
CA CYS A 210 -2.53 9.99 -6.75
C CYS A 210 -2.96 9.23 -8.00
N ASP A 211 -3.27 7.97 -7.79
CA ASP A 211 -3.86 7.10 -8.80
C ASP A 211 -5.23 7.61 -9.24
N LEU A 212 -5.52 7.47 -10.54
CA LEU A 212 -6.80 7.83 -11.16
C LEU A 212 -7.99 7.22 -10.41
N SER A 213 -7.85 5.98 -9.96
CA SER A 213 -8.88 5.27 -9.21
C SER A 213 -9.17 5.92 -7.86
N ILE A 214 -8.14 6.36 -7.13
CA ILE A 214 -8.27 7.12 -5.88
C ILE A 214 -8.91 8.48 -6.15
N ALA A 215 -8.47 9.18 -7.20
CA ALA A 215 -9.08 10.43 -7.63
C ALA A 215 -10.57 10.25 -7.92
N GLN A 216 -10.95 9.26 -8.73
CA GLN A 216 -12.34 8.97 -9.10
C GLN A 216 -13.22 8.66 -7.88
N TYR A 217 -12.71 7.86 -6.94
CA TYR A 217 -13.40 7.58 -5.68
C TYR A 217 -13.68 8.87 -4.88
N GLN A 218 -12.67 9.73 -4.71
CA GLN A 218 -12.82 10.99 -3.97
C GLN A 218 -13.73 12.00 -4.66
N LEU A 219 -13.64 12.07 -6.01
CA LEU A 219 -14.52 12.93 -6.80
C LEU A 219 -15.97 12.44 -6.77
N ALA A 220 -16.20 11.12 -6.81
CA ALA A 220 -17.54 10.55 -6.68
C ALA A 220 -18.14 10.81 -5.30
N ALA A 221 -17.34 10.71 -4.24
CA ALA A 221 -17.78 10.98 -2.86
C ALA A 221 -18.05 12.46 -2.61
N LYS A 222 -17.27 13.37 -3.23
CA LYS A 222 -17.34 14.83 -3.01
C LYS A 222 -17.25 15.62 -4.33
N PRO A 223 -18.24 15.53 -5.22
CA PRO A 223 -18.19 16.09 -6.59
C PRO A 223 -18.12 17.63 -6.62
N ASP A 224 -18.49 18.29 -5.53
CA ASP A 224 -18.43 19.75 -5.40
C ASP A 224 -17.17 20.28 -4.72
N ALA A 225 -16.35 19.38 -4.14
CA ALA A 225 -15.14 19.75 -3.40
C ALA A 225 -13.88 19.71 -4.26
N TYR A 226 -13.78 18.74 -5.17
CA TYR A 226 -12.55 18.43 -5.89
C TYR A 226 -12.73 18.46 -7.40
N THR A 227 -11.63 18.65 -8.11
CA THR A 227 -11.51 18.44 -9.55
C THR A 227 -10.14 17.83 -9.85
N GLN A 228 -10.08 16.97 -10.86
CA GLN A 228 -8.85 16.43 -11.41
C GLN A 228 -8.35 17.34 -12.51
N LEU A 229 -7.04 17.53 -12.64
CA LEU A 229 -6.43 18.20 -13.79
C LEU A 229 -6.50 17.28 -15.01
N ASP A 230 -6.68 17.87 -16.20
CA ASP A 230 -6.92 17.12 -17.44
C ASP A 230 -5.70 16.30 -17.90
N GLU A 231 -4.48 16.76 -17.59
CA GLU A 231 -3.24 16.13 -18.03
C GLU A 231 -2.74 15.15 -16.97
N PRO A 232 -2.65 13.83 -17.26
CA PRO A 232 -2.12 12.86 -16.32
C PRO A 232 -0.60 12.95 -16.23
N LEU A 233 -0.05 12.66 -15.04
CA LEU A 233 1.40 12.60 -14.79
C LEU A 233 2.06 11.43 -15.53
N SER A 234 1.37 10.29 -15.59
CA SER A 234 1.80 9.06 -16.28
C SER A 234 0.60 8.19 -16.64
N SER A 235 0.83 7.23 -17.54
CA SER A 235 -0.07 6.10 -17.79
C SER A 235 0.68 4.82 -17.48
N GLU A 236 0.02 3.88 -16.79
CA GLU A 236 0.64 2.71 -16.19
C GLU A 236 -0.33 1.54 -16.09
N HIS A 237 0.16 0.39 -15.64
CA HIS A 237 -0.65 -0.82 -15.47
C HIS A 237 -0.50 -1.38 -14.07
N TYR A 238 -1.61 -1.89 -13.54
CA TYR A 238 -1.59 -2.69 -12.33
C TYR A 238 -1.36 -4.16 -12.62
N ALA A 239 -0.51 -4.77 -11.81
CA ALA A 239 -0.24 -6.19 -11.80
C ALA A 239 -0.09 -6.70 -10.36
N VAL A 240 -0.15 -8.00 -10.16
CA VAL A 240 0.11 -8.60 -8.85
C VAL A 240 1.61 -8.77 -8.67
N GLY A 241 2.16 -8.15 -7.62
CA GLY A 241 3.59 -8.21 -7.31
C GLY A 241 3.93 -9.38 -6.40
N PHE A 242 4.95 -10.13 -6.77
CA PHE A 242 5.52 -11.25 -6.01
C PHE A 242 6.99 -11.00 -5.72
N LYS A 243 7.53 -11.73 -4.75
CA LYS A 243 8.98 -11.72 -4.50
C LYS A 243 9.73 -12.05 -5.79
N LYS A 244 10.82 -11.31 -6.04
CA LYS A 244 11.65 -11.51 -7.23
C LYS A 244 12.04 -12.97 -7.42
N GLY A 245 11.72 -13.52 -8.60
CA GLY A 245 11.97 -14.92 -8.97
C GLY A 245 10.78 -15.87 -8.77
N ASP A 246 9.67 -15.44 -8.13
CA ASP A 246 8.48 -16.29 -7.97
C ASP A 246 7.57 -16.26 -9.22
N THR A 247 8.11 -16.73 -10.33
CA THR A 247 7.40 -16.80 -11.61
C THR A 247 6.22 -17.77 -11.57
N LYS A 248 6.32 -18.85 -10.76
CA LYS A 248 5.24 -19.84 -10.66
C LYS A 248 3.95 -19.24 -10.10
N SER A 249 4.06 -18.41 -9.06
CA SER A 249 2.89 -17.74 -8.48
C SER A 249 2.35 -16.69 -9.44
N ALA A 250 3.23 -15.92 -10.09
CA ALA A 250 2.86 -14.91 -11.08
C ALA A 250 2.10 -15.51 -12.26
N ASP A 251 2.64 -16.58 -12.85
CA ASP A 251 2.03 -17.29 -13.99
C ASP A 251 0.66 -17.89 -13.60
N ALA A 252 0.57 -18.56 -12.46
CA ALA A 252 -0.67 -19.18 -11.99
C ALA A 252 -1.78 -18.15 -11.73
N VAL A 253 -1.42 -16.97 -11.20
CA VAL A 253 -2.38 -15.87 -11.00
C VAL A 253 -2.80 -15.29 -12.35
N ALA A 254 -1.88 -15.02 -13.27
CA ALA A 254 -2.20 -14.51 -14.60
C ALA A 254 -3.14 -15.43 -15.38
N GLU A 255 -2.85 -16.75 -15.39
CA GLU A 255 -3.72 -17.74 -16.02
C GLU A 255 -5.11 -17.77 -15.40
N SER A 256 -5.20 -17.64 -14.07
CA SER A 256 -6.50 -17.60 -13.38
C SER A 256 -7.28 -16.34 -13.71
N LEU A 257 -6.62 -15.16 -13.77
CA LEU A 257 -7.25 -13.90 -14.15
C LEU A 257 -7.83 -13.94 -15.57
N LYS A 258 -7.10 -14.52 -16.54
CA LYS A 258 -7.61 -14.74 -17.90
C LYS A 258 -8.86 -15.61 -17.89
N ALA A 259 -8.84 -16.71 -17.15
CA ALA A 259 -10.00 -17.60 -17.06
C ALA A 259 -11.19 -16.95 -16.33
N LEU A 260 -10.96 -16.03 -15.37
CA LEU A 260 -12.02 -15.24 -14.71
C LEU A 260 -12.56 -14.13 -15.64
N TYR A 261 -11.74 -13.61 -16.55
CA TYR A 261 -12.22 -12.73 -17.60
C TYR A 261 -13.14 -13.47 -18.59
N GLU A 262 -12.73 -14.66 -19.04
CA GLU A 262 -13.49 -15.48 -20.00
C GLU A 262 -14.84 -15.95 -19.44
N ASP A 263 -14.93 -16.27 -18.15
CA ASP A 263 -16.16 -16.72 -17.48
C ASP A 263 -17.09 -15.57 -17.01
N GLY A 264 -16.65 -14.32 -17.18
CA GLY A 264 -17.42 -13.11 -16.87
C GLY A 264 -17.26 -12.61 -15.44
N THR A 265 -16.54 -13.31 -14.55
CA THR A 265 -16.35 -12.92 -13.15
C THR A 265 -15.72 -11.54 -13.03
N VAL A 266 -14.70 -11.23 -13.86
CA VAL A 266 -14.06 -9.90 -13.87
C VAL A 266 -15.07 -8.79 -14.13
N LYS A 267 -15.95 -8.99 -15.12
CA LYS A 267 -16.96 -7.99 -15.44
C LYS A 267 -17.93 -7.78 -14.28
N ASP A 268 -18.39 -8.86 -13.66
CA ASP A 268 -19.30 -8.78 -12.51
C ASP A 268 -18.65 -8.04 -11.32
N LEU A 269 -17.35 -8.26 -11.08
CA LEU A 269 -16.60 -7.53 -10.06
C LEU A 269 -16.42 -6.05 -10.42
N CYS A 270 -16.12 -5.72 -11.68
CA CYS A 270 -16.06 -4.31 -12.11
C CYS A 270 -17.42 -3.62 -11.91
N ASP A 271 -18.52 -4.29 -12.27
CA ASP A 271 -19.87 -3.77 -12.08
C ASP A 271 -20.19 -3.56 -10.58
N LYS A 272 -19.75 -4.47 -9.69
CA LYS A 272 -19.91 -4.36 -8.23
C LYS A 272 -19.24 -3.09 -7.68
N TYR A 273 -18.08 -2.73 -8.19
CA TYR A 273 -17.31 -1.56 -7.72
C TYR A 273 -17.46 -0.32 -8.61
N SER A 274 -18.39 -0.32 -9.58
CA SER A 274 -18.57 0.81 -10.50
C SER A 274 -18.98 2.12 -9.82
N SER A 275 -19.73 2.04 -8.71
CA SER A 275 -20.09 3.22 -7.91
C SER A 275 -18.90 3.89 -7.22
N TYR A 276 -17.78 3.20 -7.13
CA TYR A 276 -16.51 3.72 -6.62
C TYR A 276 -15.60 4.27 -7.74
N GLY A 277 -16.09 4.32 -8.99
CA GLY A 277 -15.34 4.82 -10.14
C GLY A 277 -14.61 3.74 -10.96
N LEU A 278 -14.66 2.47 -10.56
CA LEU A 278 -14.01 1.39 -11.32
C LEU A 278 -14.73 1.18 -12.66
N SER A 279 -13.96 1.03 -13.76
CA SER A 279 -14.49 0.75 -15.09
C SER A 279 -13.89 -0.54 -15.66
N PHE A 280 -14.78 -1.39 -16.22
CA PHE A 280 -14.35 -2.57 -16.96
C PHE A 280 -13.57 -2.23 -18.23
N ASP A 281 -13.72 -1.02 -18.78
CA ASP A 281 -12.99 -0.57 -19.97
C ASP A 281 -11.47 -0.46 -19.71
N ASN A 282 -11.07 -0.33 -18.44
CA ASN A 282 -9.66 -0.29 -18.03
C ASN A 282 -9.04 -1.70 -17.88
N TRP A 283 -9.82 -2.76 -18.00
CA TRP A 283 -9.28 -4.12 -17.96
C TRP A 283 -8.54 -4.47 -19.23
N VAL A 284 -7.26 -4.87 -19.12
CA VAL A 284 -6.37 -5.12 -20.27
C VAL A 284 -6.02 -6.59 -20.50
N LEU A 285 -6.17 -7.44 -19.49
CA LEU A 285 -5.80 -8.87 -19.57
C LEU A 285 -6.95 -9.70 -20.14
N LYS A 286 -6.72 -10.29 -21.34
CA LYS A 286 -7.72 -11.07 -22.09
C LYS A 286 -7.20 -12.45 -22.43
#